data_06e6f6280bad64394d31320fb8e74b0a
#
_entry.id   06e6f6280bad64394d31320fb8e74b0a
#
_cell.length_a   1.000
_cell.length_b   1.000
_cell.length_c   1.000
_cell.angle_alpha   90.00
_cell.angle_beta   90.00
_cell.angle_gamma   90.00
#
_symmetry.space_group_name_H-M   'P 1'
#
loop_
_entity.id
_entity.type
_entity.pdbx_description
1 polymer ?
#
loop_
_entity_poly.entity_id
_entity_poly.type
_entity_poly.pdbx_seq_one_letter_code
_entity_poly.pdbx_strand_id
1 'polypeptide(L)'
;MLRDLHGWDAWNVTEDADLGLRLSLAGYRVGDLPLSTLEEAPARIRPWLRQRTRWMKGFVQTTITHSRHPVRAFRRLGPLGLLCAVAMVPGTVVSALAYPFGIALAVWHLAADPLPAAPDFVANLVTATGATVFAAGLGAMGLPALAGCLRRGWWSLAPWVLMLPLYYGLVSAAAWLGLLELLVAPYRWNKTEHGLSATSRTGAMRERGIVRAGAPPRRRRPGPGASG
;
A
#
# COMPACT_ATOMS: atom_id res chain seq x y z
N MET A 1 -21.03 -13.98 10.51
CA MET A 1 -20.38 -12.77 9.99
C MET A 1 -19.51 -13.04 8.75
N LEU A 2 -18.33 -13.72 8.82
CA LEU A 2 -17.50 -13.98 7.63
C LEU A 2 -18.20 -14.86 6.58
N ARG A 3 -18.97 -15.85 7.00
CA ARG A 3 -19.79 -16.69 6.09
C ARG A 3 -20.86 -15.88 5.37
N ASP A 4 -21.49 -14.94 6.05
CA ASP A 4 -22.56 -14.08 5.47
C ASP A 4 -21.99 -13.10 4.42
N LEU A 5 -20.70 -12.80 4.52
CA LEU A 5 -19.95 -11.98 3.56
C LEU A 5 -19.24 -12.83 2.49
N HIS A 6 -19.53 -14.13 2.41
CA HIS A 6 -18.91 -15.07 1.46
C HIS A 6 -17.39 -15.23 1.61
N GLY A 7 -16.83 -14.92 2.79
CA GLY A 7 -15.40 -15.10 3.08
C GLY A 7 -14.48 -14.14 2.32
N TRP A 8 -13.31 -14.62 1.98
CA TRP A 8 -12.29 -13.88 1.22
C TRP A 8 -12.59 -13.95 -0.28
N ASP A 9 -12.36 -12.84 -1.00
CA ASP A 9 -12.40 -12.85 -2.45
C ASP A 9 -11.11 -13.50 -2.99
N ALA A 10 -11.22 -14.69 -3.55
CA ALA A 10 -10.09 -15.44 -4.10
C ALA A 10 -9.46 -14.79 -5.35
N TRP A 11 -10.15 -13.85 -5.99
CA TRP A 11 -9.70 -13.18 -7.19
C TRP A 11 -9.08 -11.81 -6.92
N ASN A 12 -9.25 -11.29 -5.70
CA ASN A 12 -8.62 -10.03 -5.28
C ASN A 12 -7.26 -10.32 -4.66
N VAL A 13 -6.22 -9.66 -5.14
CA VAL A 13 -4.84 -9.83 -4.64
C VAL A 13 -4.55 -9.04 -3.37
N THR A 14 -5.52 -8.25 -2.87
CA THR A 14 -5.57 -7.58 -1.56
C THR A 14 -6.90 -7.86 -0.91
N GLU A 15 -7.12 -9.13 -0.63
CA GLU A 15 -8.35 -9.68 -0.06
C GLU A 15 -8.71 -9.08 1.30
N ASP A 16 -7.72 -8.62 2.04
CA ASP A 16 -7.86 -7.95 3.34
C ASP A 16 -8.49 -6.56 3.20
N ALA A 17 -8.04 -5.76 2.25
CA ALA A 17 -8.60 -4.44 1.96
C ALA A 17 -10.05 -4.54 1.45
N ASP A 18 -10.32 -5.49 0.55
CA ASP A 18 -11.66 -5.77 0.04
C ASP A 18 -12.61 -6.21 1.17
N LEU A 19 -12.16 -7.13 2.03
CA LEU A 19 -12.95 -7.60 3.16
C LEU A 19 -13.25 -6.47 4.14
N GLY A 20 -12.28 -5.60 4.44
CA GLY A 20 -12.47 -4.44 5.32
C GLY A 20 -13.57 -3.51 4.80
N LEU A 21 -13.58 -3.25 3.49
CA LEU A 21 -14.62 -2.43 2.86
C LEU A 21 -15.98 -3.13 2.86
N ARG A 22 -16.05 -4.43 2.58
CA ARG A 22 -17.30 -5.23 2.65
C ARG A 22 -17.89 -5.28 4.06
N LEU A 23 -17.04 -5.42 5.08
CA LEU A 23 -17.46 -5.34 6.48
C LEU A 23 -18.10 -3.98 6.79
N SER A 24 -17.46 -2.89 6.38
CA SER A 24 -17.98 -1.54 6.58
C SER A 24 -19.30 -1.31 5.84
N LEU A 25 -19.42 -1.77 4.59
CA LEU A 25 -20.66 -1.72 3.81
C LEU A 25 -21.79 -2.56 4.42
N ALA A 26 -21.46 -3.63 5.13
CA ALA A 26 -22.42 -4.45 5.87
C ALA A 26 -22.80 -3.86 7.24
N GLY A 27 -22.22 -2.72 7.64
CA GLY A 27 -22.52 -2.02 8.88
C GLY A 27 -21.68 -2.48 10.08
N TYR A 28 -20.68 -3.31 9.87
CA TYR A 28 -19.74 -3.70 10.94
C TYR A 28 -18.69 -2.61 11.17
N ARG A 29 -18.22 -2.50 12.39
CA ARG A 29 -17.11 -1.63 12.75
C ARG A 29 -15.83 -2.46 12.87
N VAL A 30 -14.77 -1.98 12.23
CA VAL A 30 -13.42 -2.51 12.37
C VAL A 30 -12.70 -1.62 13.38
N GLY A 31 -12.13 -2.20 14.41
CA GLY A 31 -11.38 -1.49 15.43
C GLY A 31 -9.91 -1.86 15.42
N ASP A 32 -9.09 -1.02 16.02
CA ASP A 32 -7.67 -1.27 16.22
C ASP A 32 -7.43 -2.10 17.48
N LEU A 33 -6.57 -3.09 17.37
CA LEU A 33 -6.05 -3.80 18.52
C LEU A 33 -4.74 -3.11 18.96
N PRO A 34 -4.61 -2.63 20.20
CA PRO A 34 -3.43 -1.89 20.65
C PRO A 34 -2.21 -2.80 20.90
N LEU A 35 -1.96 -3.70 19.97
CA LEU A 35 -0.84 -4.62 19.95
C LEU A 35 -0.02 -4.41 18.69
N SER A 36 1.31 -4.41 18.84
CA SER A 36 2.21 -4.29 17.68
C SER A 36 2.56 -5.66 17.13
N THR A 37 2.40 -5.84 15.83
CA THR A 37 2.98 -6.97 15.08
C THR A 37 4.34 -6.57 14.53
N LEU A 38 5.32 -7.45 14.66
CA LEU A 38 6.63 -7.29 14.05
C LEU A 38 6.64 -8.08 12.75
N GLU A 39 6.85 -7.36 11.65
CA GLU A 39 6.99 -7.94 10.31
C GLU A 39 8.36 -7.66 9.73
N GLU A 40 8.85 -8.60 8.93
CA GLU A 40 10.08 -8.44 8.18
C GLU A 40 9.81 -7.67 6.88
N ALA A 41 10.39 -6.48 6.75
CA ALA A 41 10.33 -5.73 5.51
C ALA A 41 11.20 -6.40 4.43
N PRO A 42 10.80 -6.40 3.15
CA PRO A 42 11.64 -6.89 2.07
C PRO A 42 12.96 -6.13 2.00
N ALA A 43 14.08 -6.82 2.23
CA ALA A 43 15.42 -6.21 2.26
C ALA A 43 15.97 -5.83 0.87
N ARG A 44 15.31 -6.23 -0.22
CA ARG A 44 15.74 -6.00 -1.61
C ARG A 44 14.66 -5.28 -2.40
N ILE A 45 15.06 -4.41 -3.33
CA ILE A 45 14.13 -3.59 -4.15
C ILE A 45 13.20 -4.47 -4.99
N ARG A 46 13.68 -5.56 -5.60
CA ARG A 46 12.85 -6.42 -6.47
C ARG A 46 11.68 -7.09 -5.73
N PRO A 47 11.89 -7.80 -4.60
CA PRO A 47 10.78 -8.33 -3.79
C PRO A 47 9.85 -7.24 -3.28
N TRP A 48 10.40 -6.10 -2.85
CA TRP A 48 9.63 -4.95 -2.41
C TRP A 48 8.73 -4.40 -3.53
N LEU A 49 9.28 -4.19 -4.73
CA LEU A 49 8.54 -3.69 -5.88
C LEU A 49 7.41 -4.65 -6.28
N ARG A 50 7.68 -5.97 -6.32
CA ARG A 50 6.65 -6.99 -6.59
C ARG A 50 5.52 -6.94 -5.57
N GLN A 51 5.84 -6.79 -4.28
CA GLN A 51 4.85 -6.67 -3.23
C GLN A 51 3.99 -5.41 -3.41
N ARG A 52 4.61 -4.26 -3.66
CA ARG A 52 3.90 -2.98 -3.86
C ARG A 52 3.06 -2.98 -5.15
N THR A 53 3.59 -3.54 -6.24
CA THR A 53 2.84 -3.73 -7.49
C THR A 53 1.57 -4.55 -7.24
N ARG A 54 1.67 -5.65 -6.49
CA ARG A 54 0.52 -6.46 -6.11
C ARG A 54 -0.50 -5.65 -5.30
N TRP A 55 -0.07 -4.87 -4.32
CA TRP A 55 -0.98 -4.06 -3.51
C TRP A 55 -1.69 -2.99 -4.34
N MET A 56 -0.97 -2.27 -5.19
CA MET A 56 -1.57 -1.25 -6.07
C MET A 56 -2.59 -1.88 -7.04
N LYS A 57 -2.25 -3.03 -7.64
CA LYS A 57 -3.18 -3.79 -8.47
C LYS A 57 -4.45 -4.20 -7.71
N GLY A 58 -4.32 -4.71 -6.49
CA GLY A 58 -5.46 -5.09 -5.66
C GLY A 58 -6.34 -3.91 -5.27
N PHE A 59 -5.76 -2.76 -4.97
CA PHE A 59 -6.54 -1.54 -4.71
C PHE A 59 -7.33 -1.08 -5.93
N VAL A 60 -6.78 -1.24 -7.15
CA VAL A 60 -7.54 -0.98 -8.38
C VAL A 60 -8.68 -1.98 -8.52
N GLN A 61 -8.44 -3.27 -8.29
CA GLN A 61 -9.48 -4.31 -8.35
C GLN A 61 -10.61 -4.02 -7.34
N THR A 62 -10.26 -3.72 -6.09
CA THR A 62 -11.22 -3.33 -5.05
C THR A 62 -12.01 -2.09 -5.45
N THR A 63 -11.34 -1.08 -6.00
CA THR A 63 -11.99 0.14 -6.51
C THR A 63 -13.02 -0.19 -7.59
N ILE A 64 -12.64 -0.95 -8.61
CA ILE A 64 -13.53 -1.33 -9.72
C ILE A 64 -14.74 -2.12 -9.20
N THR A 65 -14.52 -3.04 -8.27
CA THR A 65 -15.59 -3.87 -7.71
C THR A 65 -16.60 -3.03 -6.95
N HIS A 66 -16.14 -2.13 -6.10
CA HIS A 66 -17.03 -1.37 -5.20
C HIS A 66 -17.55 -0.05 -5.79
N SER A 67 -16.97 0.45 -6.88
CA SER A 67 -17.48 1.63 -7.59
C SER A 67 -18.77 1.38 -8.40
N ARG A 68 -19.18 0.12 -8.55
CA ARG A 68 -20.38 -0.24 -9.34
C ARG A 68 -21.70 0.28 -8.73
N HIS A 69 -21.73 0.52 -7.41
CA HIS A 69 -22.92 0.97 -6.70
C HIS A 69 -22.63 2.17 -5.78
N PRO A 70 -22.26 3.35 -6.33
CA PRO A 70 -21.79 4.48 -5.52
C PRO A 70 -22.88 5.04 -4.60
N VAL A 71 -24.13 5.07 -5.03
CA VAL A 71 -25.26 5.53 -4.20
C VAL A 71 -25.48 4.60 -3.01
N ARG A 72 -25.36 3.29 -3.20
CA ARG A 72 -25.46 2.31 -2.11
C ARG A 72 -24.31 2.48 -1.12
N ALA A 73 -23.09 2.68 -1.62
CA ALA A 73 -21.91 2.94 -0.79
C ALA A 73 -22.12 4.21 0.05
N PHE A 74 -22.55 5.31 -0.57
CA PHE A 74 -22.84 6.55 0.15
C PHE A 74 -23.90 6.37 1.26
N ARG A 75 -25.01 5.69 0.96
CA ARG A 75 -26.08 5.44 1.94
C ARG A 75 -25.62 4.55 3.10
N ARG A 76 -24.71 3.62 2.87
CA ARG A 76 -24.22 2.68 3.89
C ARG A 76 -23.07 3.24 4.72
N LEU A 77 -22.12 3.93 4.10
CA LEU A 77 -20.94 4.46 4.77
C LEU A 77 -21.15 5.87 5.33
N GLY A 78 -22.13 6.59 4.80
CA GLY A 78 -22.28 8.03 5.05
C GLY A 78 -21.18 8.85 4.32
N PRO A 79 -21.23 10.19 4.41
CA PRO A 79 -20.29 11.07 3.69
C PRO A 79 -18.85 10.89 4.16
N LEU A 80 -18.61 10.84 5.46
CA LEU A 80 -17.26 10.67 6.02
C LEU A 80 -16.69 9.28 5.72
N GLY A 81 -17.49 8.23 5.90
CA GLY A 81 -17.05 6.86 5.61
C GLY A 81 -16.72 6.65 4.14
N LEU A 82 -17.52 7.22 3.23
CA LEU A 82 -17.23 7.18 1.81
C LEU A 82 -15.96 7.98 1.47
N LEU A 83 -15.79 9.17 2.05
CA LEU A 83 -14.57 9.97 1.88
C LEU A 83 -13.32 9.18 2.32
N CYS A 84 -13.37 8.56 3.50
CA CYS A 84 -12.28 7.71 3.99
C CYS A 84 -12.02 6.53 3.05
N ALA A 85 -13.04 5.83 2.59
CA ALA A 85 -12.88 4.70 1.67
C ALA A 85 -12.26 5.13 0.33
N VAL A 86 -12.71 6.26 -0.22
CA VAL A 86 -12.16 6.85 -1.46
C VAL A 86 -10.73 7.34 -1.25
N ALA A 87 -10.42 7.98 -0.13
CA ALA A 87 -9.06 8.43 0.15
C ALA A 87 -8.08 7.26 0.34
N MET A 88 -8.50 6.21 1.04
CA MET A 88 -7.62 5.09 1.39
C MET A 88 -7.38 4.12 0.22
N VAL A 89 -8.38 3.84 -0.61
CA VAL A 89 -8.25 2.82 -1.65
C VAL A 89 -7.97 3.46 -3.02
N PRO A 90 -8.91 4.08 -3.74
CA PRO A 90 -8.59 4.70 -5.03
C PRO A 90 -7.67 5.91 -4.89
N GLY A 91 -7.77 6.69 -3.83
CA GLY A 91 -6.91 7.85 -3.60
C GLY A 91 -5.44 7.50 -3.48
N THR A 92 -5.11 6.38 -2.84
CA THR A 92 -3.74 5.87 -2.78
C THR A 92 -3.19 5.54 -4.17
N VAL A 93 -3.98 4.90 -5.02
CA VAL A 93 -3.55 4.57 -6.40
C VAL A 93 -3.40 5.84 -7.24
N VAL A 94 -4.43 6.70 -7.22
CA VAL A 94 -4.44 7.95 -8.02
C VAL A 94 -3.28 8.85 -7.62
N SER A 95 -3.02 9.03 -6.32
CA SER A 95 -1.90 9.84 -5.84
C SER A 95 -0.55 9.26 -6.26
N ALA A 96 -0.38 7.93 -6.20
CA ALA A 96 0.84 7.27 -6.64
C ALA A 96 1.04 7.41 -8.16
N LEU A 97 -0.01 7.27 -8.97
CA LEU A 97 0.07 7.47 -10.43
C LEU A 97 0.35 8.94 -10.80
N ALA A 98 -0.22 9.89 -10.07
CA ALA A 98 -0.05 11.32 -10.30
C ALA A 98 1.30 11.87 -9.80
N TYR A 99 1.95 11.18 -8.86
CA TYR A 99 3.15 11.65 -8.18
C TYR A 99 4.28 12.12 -9.12
N PRO A 100 4.69 11.39 -10.18
CA PRO A 100 5.79 11.83 -11.05
C PRO A 100 5.45 13.11 -11.82
N PHE A 101 4.18 13.30 -12.17
CA PHE A 101 3.74 14.53 -12.85
C PHE A 101 3.76 15.72 -11.90
N GLY A 102 3.37 15.53 -10.62
CA GLY A 102 3.48 16.57 -9.60
C GLY A 102 4.92 16.98 -9.34
N ILE A 103 5.84 16.02 -9.24
CA ILE A 103 7.28 16.31 -9.10
C ILE A 103 7.83 17.01 -10.35
N ALA A 104 7.50 16.53 -11.55
CA ALA A 104 7.95 17.16 -12.80
C ALA A 104 7.46 18.60 -12.89
N LEU A 105 6.21 18.86 -12.54
CA LEU A 105 5.65 20.21 -12.52
C LEU A 105 6.34 21.10 -11.48
N ALA A 106 6.60 20.60 -10.27
CA ALA A 106 7.32 21.33 -9.23
C ALA A 106 8.74 21.69 -9.68
N VAL A 107 9.47 20.73 -10.27
CA VAL A 107 10.82 20.97 -10.82
C VAL A 107 10.78 21.98 -11.96
N TRP A 108 9.80 21.88 -12.85
CA TRP A 108 9.61 22.84 -13.93
C TRP A 108 9.41 24.26 -13.39
N HIS A 109 8.52 24.47 -12.44
CA HIS A 109 8.28 25.78 -11.85
C HIS A 109 9.52 26.34 -11.15
N LEU A 110 10.29 25.51 -10.45
CA LEU A 110 11.52 25.94 -9.80
C LEU A 110 12.63 26.33 -10.79
N ALA A 111 12.68 25.66 -11.95
CA ALA A 111 13.73 25.86 -12.95
C ALA A 111 13.41 26.96 -13.97
N ALA A 112 12.14 27.05 -14.40
CA ALA A 112 11.75 27.92 -15.50
C ALA A 112 11.33 29.33 -15.06
N ASP A 113 10.66 29.43 -13.89
CA ASP A 113 10.23 30.71 -13.32
C ASP A 113 9.98 30.58 -11.83
N PRO A 114 10.97 30.91 -10.99
CA PRO A 114 10.86 30.68 -9.55
C PRO A 114 9.75 31.45 -8.84
N LEU A 115 9.26 32.56 -9.44
CA LEU A 115 8.08 33.29 -8.95
C LEU A 115 7.56 34.16 -10.12
N PRO A 116 6.57 33.72 -10.88
CA PRO A 116 5.96 34.57 -11.88
C PRO A 116 5.38 35.81 -11.19
N ALA A 117 5.95 36.95 -11.49
CA ALA A 117 5.35 38.24 -11.17
C ALA A 117 4.15 38.49 -12.09
N ALA A 118 3.25 37.53 -12.21
CA ALA A 118 2.07 37.64 -13.03
C ALA A 118 0.99 38.36 -12.23
N PRO A 119 0.46 39.47 -12.72
CA PRO A 119 -0.67 40.16 -12.11
C PRO A 119 -2.00 39.41 -12.27
N ASP A 120 -1.96 38.18 -12.80
CA ASP A 120 -3.14 37.36 -13.04
C ASP A 120 -3.53 36.59 -11.76
N PHE A 121 -4.72 36.92 -11.26
CA PHE A 121 -5.32 36.25 -10.09
C PHE A 121 -5.37 34.72 -10.25
N VAL A 122 -5.72 34.24 -11.43
CA VAL A 122 -5.85 32.79 -11.71
C VAL A 122 -4.48 32.09 -11.62
N ALA A 123 -3.44 32.66 -12.20
CA ALA A 123 -2.09 32.11 -12.15
C ALA A 123 -1.58 32.05 -10.69
N ASN A 124 -1.79 33.13 -9.93
CA ASN A 124 -1.43 33.18 -8.50
C ASN A 124 -2.20 32.15 -7.67
N LEU A 125 -3.50 31.98 -7.93
CA LEU A 125 -4.32 30.99 -7.24
C LEU A 125 -3.86 29.55 -7.54
N VAL A 126 -3.57 29.22 -8.79
CA VAL A 126 -3.06 27.91 -9.21
C VAL A 126 -1.71 27.62 -8.55
N THR A 127 -0.79 28.60 -8.58
CA THR A 127 0.53 28.44 -7.96
C THR A 127 0.45 28.27 -6.45
N ALA A 128 -0.35 29.11 -5.77
CA ALA A 128 -0.55 29.00 -4.31
C ALA A 128 -1.20 27.68 -3.92
N THR A 129 -2.22 27.23 -4.68
CA THR A 129 -2.86 25.94 -4.46
C THR A 129 -1.88 24.78 -4.66
N GLY A 130 -1.10 24.80 -5.75
CA GLY A 130 -0.07 23.81 -6.03
C GLY A 130 0.98 23.73 -4.92
N ALA A 131 1.51 24.87 -4.49
CA ALA A 131 2.47 24.95 -3.38
C ALA A 131 1.89 24.43 -2.06
N THR A 132 0.64 24.79 -1.77
CA THR A 132 -0.06 24.31 -0.55
C THR A 132 -0.26 22.79 -0.58
N VAL A 133 -0.72 22.24 -1.70
CA VAL A 133 -0.91 20.78 -1.86
C VAL A 133 0.43 20.06 -1.75
N PHE A 134 1.49 20.59 -2.35
CA PHE A 134 2.83 20.02 -2.26
C PHE A 134 3.37 20.02 -0.82
N ALA A 135 3.29 21.18 -0.13
CA ALA A 135 3.73 21.29 1.28
C ALA A 135 2.90 20.40 2.21
N ALA A 136 1.58 20.37 2.04
CA ALA A 136 0.70 19.50 2.80
C ALA A 136 1.02 18.01 2.54
N GLY A 137 1.32 17.64 1.30
CA GLY A 137 1.73 16.28 0.94
C GLY A 137 3.04 15.88 1.61
N LEU A 138 4.05 16.72 1.58
CA LEU A 138 5.32 16.48 2.30
C LEU A 138 5.09 16.35 3.81
N GLY A 139 4.25 17.23 4.39
CA GLY A 139 3.89 17.18 5.80
C GLY A 139 3.15 15.88 6.16
N ALA A 140 2.16 15.50 5.36
CA ALA A 140 1.38 14.28 5.56
C ALA A 140 2.24 13.00 5.48
N MET A 141 3.31 13.00 4.70
CA MET A 141 4.27 11.90 4.64
C MET A 141 5.29 11.94 5.79
N GLY A 142 5.89 13.10 6.00
CA GLY A 142 7.03 13.26 6.91
C GLY A 142 6.62 13.26 8.38
N LEU A 143 5.55 13.95 8.75
CA LEU A 143 5.16 14.11 10.15
C LEU A 143 4.81 12.78 10.84
N PRO A 144 3.99 11.88 10.25
CA PRO A 144 3.72 10.58 10.87
C PRO A 144 4.97 9.69 10.96
N ALA A 145 5.83 9.72 9.93
CA ALA A 145 7.06 8.95 9.91
C ALA A 145 8.03 9.43 11.02
N LEU A 146 8.21 10.74 11.13
CA LEU A 146 9.03 11.34 12.18
C LEU A 146 8.44 11.07 13.57
N ALA A 147 7.13 11.28 13.74
CA ALA A 147 6.45 10.97 15.00
C ALA A 147 6.60 9.50 15.40
N GLY A 148 6.54 8.57 14.43
CA GLY A 148 6.77 7.15 14.63
C GLY A 148 8.20 6.87 15.13
N CYS A 149 9.21 7.48 14.52
CA CYS A 149 10.61 7.37 14.94
C CYS A 149 10.80 7.89 16.37
N LEU A 150 10.25 9.08 16.66
CA LEU A 150 10.37 9.71 17.99
C LEU A 150 9.70 8.86 19.08
N ARG A 151 8.47 8.40 18.85
CA ARG A 151 7.69 7.60 19.82
C ARG A 151 8.34 6.26 20.14
N ARG A 152 9.10 5.67 19.20
CA ARG A 152 9.78 4.39 19.35
C ARG A 152 11.26 4.52 19.74
N GLY A 153 11.78 5.73 19.88
CA GLY A 153 13.20 5.96 20.16
C GLY A 153 14.14 5.60 19.00
N TRP A 154 13.64 5.54 17.77
CA TRP A 154 14.42 5.17 16.58
C TRP A 154 15.06 6.40 15.93
N TRP A 155 15.84 7.14 16.71
CA TRP A 155 16.48 8.38 16.26
C TRP A 155 17.38 8.21 15.05
N SER A 156 18.03 7.05 14.91
CA SER A 156 18.86 6.72 13.74
C SER A 156 18.10 6.63 12.43
N LEU A 157 16.78 6.44 12.48
CA LEU A 157 15.92 6.39 11.30
C LEU A 157 15.33 7.76 10.95
N ALA A 158 15.32 8.73 11.86
CA ALA A 158 14.73 10.04 11.62
C ALA A 158 15.31 10.76 10.37
N PRO A 159 16.63 10.75 10.10
CA PRO A 159 17.19 11.36 8.88
C PRO A 159 16.66 10.74 7.58
N TRP A 160 16.29 9.44 7.60
CA TRP A 160 15.76 8.75 6.42
C TRP A 160 14.37 9.22 6.00
N VAL A 161 13.68 9.98 6.85
CA VAL A 161 12.41 10.64 6.50
C VAL A 161 12.59 11.57 5.31
N LEU A 162 13.78 12.17 5.13
CA LEU A 162 14.11 13.01 3.98
C LEU A 162 14.15 12.23 2.66
N MET A 163 14.28 10.90 2.72
CA MET A 163 14.25 10.03 1.53
C MET A 163 12.83 9.61 1.11
N LEU A 164 11.80 10.02 1.85
CA LEU A 164 10.41 9.68 1.53
C LEU A 164 9.98 10.11 0.12
N PRO A 165 10.37 11.28 -0.41
CA PRO A 165 10.04 11.62 -1.79
C PRO A 165 10.57 10.59 -2.80
N LEU A 166 11.79 10.10 -2.64
CA LEU A 166 12.35 9.05 -3.49
C LEU A 166 11.63 7.71 -3.31
N TYR A 167 11.28 7.38 -2.06
CA TYR A 167 10.48 6.20 -1.76
C TYR A 167 9.11 6.25 -2.46
N TYR A 168 8.44 7.40 -2.45
CA TYR A 168 7.16 7.55 -3.16
C TYR A 168 7.32 7.48 -4.68
N GLY A 169 8.47 7.85 -5.24
CA GLY A 169 8.82 7.58 -6.63
C GLY A 169 8.81 6.08 -6.95
N LEU A 170 9.34 5.25 -6.05
CA LEU A 170 9.28 3.79 -6.18
C LEU A 170 7.84 3.26 -6.02
N VAL A 171 7.04 3.84 -5.12
CA VAL A 171 5.61 3.51 -4.97
C VAL A 171 4.84 3.85 -6.25
N SER A 172 5.14 4.99 -6.86
CA SER A 172 4.59 5.38 -8.16
C SER A 172 4.94 4.38 -9.26
N ALA A 173 6.21 3.98 -9.36
CA ALA A 173 6.63 2.93 -10.30
C ALA A 173 5.84 1.61 -10.08
N ALA A 174 5.63 1.22 -8.82
CA ALA A 174 4.82 0.06 -8.48
C ALA A 174 3.35 0.22 -8.91
N ALA A 175 2.77 1.42 -8.79
CA ALA A 175 1.40 1.70 -9.21
C ALA A 175 1.24 1.59 -10.73
N TRP A 176 2.16 2.16 -11.50
CA TRP A 176 2.17 2.04 -12.96
C TRP A 176 2.35 0.58 -13.41
N LEU A 177 3.27 -0.16 -12.79
CA LEU A 177 3.44 -1.59 -13.05
C LEU A 177 2.19 -2.39 -12.68
N GLY A 178 1.54 -2.05 -11.56
CA GLY A 178 0.30 -2.68 -11.12
C GLY A 178 -0.85 -2.46 -12.10
N LEU A 179 -0.98 -1.26 -12.63
CA LEU A 179 -1.96 -0.93 -13.65
C LEU A 179 -1.69 -1.69 -14.96
N LEU A 180 -0.45 -1.73 -15.43
CA LEU A 180 -0.06 -2.51 -16.61
C LEU A 180 -0.29 -4.01 -16.40
N GLU A 181 0.08 -4.55 -15.24
CA GLU A 181 -0.14 -5.96 -14.92
C GLU A 181 -1.63 -6.29 -14.84
N LEU A 182 -2.48 -5.37 -14.38
CA LEU A 182 -3.92 -5.57 -14.38
C LEU A 182 -4.48 -5.71 -15.79
N LEU A 183 -3.96 -4.97 -16.76
CA LEU A 183 -4.40 -5.03 -18.16
C LEU A 183 -3.93 -6.30 -18.86
N VAL A 184 -2.70 -6.78 -18.57
CA VAL A 184 -2.07 -7.91 -19.28
C VAL A 184 -2.31 -9.25 -18.57
N ALA A 185 -2.30 -9.26 -17.24
CA ALA A 185 -2.40 -10.47 -16.43
C ALA A 185 -3.17 -10.21 -15.12
N PRO A 186 -4.50 -9.95 -15.19
CA PRO A 186 -5.31 -9.51 -14.05
C PRO A 186 -5.28 -10.48 -12.86
N TYR A 187 -5.21 -11.77 -13.12
CA TYR A 187 -5.27 -12.83 -12.09
C TYR A 187 -3.89 -13.35 -11.66
N ARG A 188 -2.80 -12.77 -12.15
CA ARG A 188 -1.46 -13.21 -11.77
C ARG A 188 -1.18 -12.86 -10.32
N TRP A 189 -0.92 -13.88 -9.49
CA TRP A 189 -0.52 -13.73 -8.10
C TRP A 189 1.00 -13.78 -7.98
N ASN A 190 1.62 -12.66 -7.67
CA ASN A 190 3.04 -12.56 -7.36
C ASN A 190 3.24 -12.76 -5.85
N LYS A 191 3.39 -14.02 -5.41
CA LYS A 191 3.65 -14.32 -3.99
C LYS A 191 4.94 -13.66 -3.52
N THR A 192 4.87 -12.95 -2.40
CA THR A 192 6.05 -12.39 -1.73
C THR A 192 6.75 -13.49 -0.94
N GLU A 193 8.06 -13.63 -1.12
CA GLU A 193 8.88 -14.51 -0.30
C GLU A 193 9.21 -13.79 1.01
N HIS A 194 8.93 -14.43 2.14
CA HIS A 194 9.24 -13.94 3.49
C HIS A 194 10.38 -14.76 4.11
N GLY A 195 11.05 -14.20 5.13
CA GLY A 195 12.06 -14.91 5.90
C GLY A 195 13.40 -15.07 5.16
N LEU A 196 13.74 -14.13 4.28
CA LEU A 196 15.00 -14.15 3.50
C LEU A 196 16.12 -13.34 4.13
N SER A 197 15.86 -12.55 5.19
CA SER A 197 16.92 -11.79 5.85
C SER A 197 17.65 -12.66 6.86
N ALA A 198 18.96 -12.41 7.03
CA ALA A 198 19.79 -13.10 8.01
C ALA A 198 19.32 -12.87 9.45
N THR A 199 18.61 -11.77 9.69
CA THR A 199 18.08 -11.39 11.01
C THR A 199 16.70 -11.98 11.30
N SER A 200 16.01 -12.55 10.31
CA SER A 200 14.74 -13.24 10.55
C SER A 200 14.97 -14.59 11.23
N ARG A 201 13.98 -15.04 12.02
CA ARG A 201 14.03 -16.35 12.66
C ARG A 201 14.25 -17.47 11.63
N THR A 202 13.64 -17.36 10.45
CA THR A 202 13.81 -18.32 9.35
C THR A 202 15.18 -18.17 8.68
N GLY A 203 15.69 -16.96 8.51
CA GLY A 203 17.04 -16.67 8.02
C GLY A 203 18.09 -17.23 8.95
N ALA A 204 17.98 -16.98 10.25
CA ALA A 204 18.87 -17.54 11.26
C ALA A 204 18.85 -19.07 11.32
N MET A 205 17.71 -19.70 11.08
CA MET A 205 17.58 -21.15 10.98
C MET A 205 18.23 -21.72 9.70
N ARG A 206 18.17 -20.98 8.57
CA ARG A 206 18.87 -21.35 7.33
C ARG A 206 20.38 -21.25 7.46
N GLU A 207 20.90 -20.19 8.07
CA GLU A 207 22.34 -20.02 8.34
C GLU A 207 22.88 -21.12 9.25
N ARG A 208 22.09 -21.55 10.23
CA ARG A 208 22.45 -22.67 11.13
C ARG A 208 22.25 -24.06 10.51
N GLY A 209 21.87 -24.15 9.24
CA GLY A 209 21.63 -25.42 8.55
C GLY A 209 20.42 -26.22 9.04
N ILE A 210 19.58 -25.64 9.90
CA ILE A 210 18.40 -26.30 10.47
C ILE A 210 17.27 -26.42 9.46
N VAL A 211 17.18 -25.46 8.50
CA VAL A 211 16.18 -25.48 7.41
C VAL A 211 16.90 -25.44 6.07
N ARG A 212 16.80 -26.49 5.27
CA ARG A 212 17.31 -26.50 3.89
C ARG A 212 16.45 -25.59 3.01
N ALA A 213 17.09 -24.74 2.20
CA ALA A 213 16.40 -23.95 1.19
C ALA A 213 15.73 -24.90 0.18
N GLY A 214 14.40 -24.78 0.03
CA GLY A 214 13.67 -25.46 -1.04
C GLY A 214 13.20 -26.90 -0.77
N ALA A 215 13.29 -27.42 0.45
CA ALA A 215 12.64 -28.69 0.75
C ALA A 215 11.11 -28.53 0.74
N PRO A 216 10.36 -29.23 -0.14
CA PRO A 216 8.91 -29.25 -0.08
C PRO A 216 8.47 -29.80 1.28
N PRO A 217 7.29 -29.39 1.82
CA PRO A 217 6.79 -29.93 3.06
C PRO A 217 6.68 -31.45 2.91
N ARG A 218 7.35 -32.19 3.81
CA ARG A 218 7.24 -33.66 3.85
C ARG A 218 5.75 -34.00 3.97
N ARG A 219 5.17 -34.56 2.92
CA ARG A 219 3.87 -35.23 3.01
C ARG A 219 4.00 -36.28 4.11
N ARG A 220 3.25 -36.11 5.19
CA ARG A 220 3.09 -37.18 6.20
C ARG A 220 2.59 -38.39 5.42
N ARG A 221 3.39 -39.45 5.37
CA ARG A 221 2.91 -40.76 4.92
C ARG A 221 1.75 -41.12 5.86
N PRO A 222 0.58 -41.53 5.34
CA PRO A 222 -0.43 -42.16 6.18
C PRO A 222 0.22 -43.37 6.82
N GLY A 223 0.10 -43.49 8.13
CA GLY A 223 0.58 -44.63 8.87
C GLY A 223 -0.02 -45.93 8.30
N PRO A 224 0.68 -47.08 8.40
CA PRO A 224 0.16 -48.33 7.93
C PRO A 224 -1.15 -48.61 8.69
N GLY A 225 -2.23 -48.89 7.92
CA GLY A 225 -3.54 -49.10 8.43
C GLY A 225 -3.53 -50.25 9.45
N ALA A 226 -4.19 -50.02 10.59
CA ALA A 226 -4.67 -51.07 11.45
C ALA A 226 -5.83 -51.76 10.71
N SER A 227 -5.53 -52.87 10.09
CA SER A 227 -6.55 -53.89 9.75
C SER A 227 -6.90 -54.60 11.03
N GLY A 228 -8.14 -54.52 11.41
CA GLY A 228 -8.80 -55.24 12.50
C GLY A 228 -10.29 -54.94 12.42
#